data_3b9dbf9b694785e521ce0bc8c1568fa5
#
_entry.id   3b9dbf9b694785e521ce0bc8c1568fa5
#
_cell.length_a   1.000
_cell.length_b   1.000
_cell.length_c   1.000
_cell.angle_alpha   90.00
_cell.angle_beta   90.00
_cell.angle_gamma   90.00
#
_symmetry.space_group_name_H-M   'P 1'
#
loop_
_entity.id
_entity.type
_entity.pdbx_description
1 polymer ?
#
loop_
_entity_poly.entity_id
_entity_poly.type
_entity_poly.pdbx_seq_one_letter_code
_entity_poly.pdbx_strand_id
1 'polypeptide(L)'
;ILAGRCYANIHSTSFPGGEIRGQIVPLNATLDAAQETPVNASTGRGWATFTVDTTANVLSYYVSYSGLTGAANGGHIHGAGLHGVLAGVLFTFPSLASPMVGTWNYPQASEAALLSGRMYVNLHTVANTGGEIRGQICPIVVPMDCIQESPPNISLASAGIALVAIDTLAKQLSYDVRIDTVTAVETLAHIHGFAPLGASA
;
A
#
# COMPACT_ATOMS: atom_id res chain seq x y z
N ILE A 1 -14.68 10.23 -1.60
CA ILE A 1 -13.43 9.67 -1.05
C ILE A 1 -12.68 8.90 -2.13
N LEU A 2 -13.29 7.91 -2.81
CA LEU A 2 -12.61 7.05 -3.81
C LEU A 2 -11.90 7.85 -4.92
N ALA A 3 -12.47 8.96 -5.34
CA ALA A 3 -11.84 9.85 -6.33
C ALA A 3 -10.71 10.73 -5.77
N GLY A 4 -10.30 10.53 -4.51
CA GLY A 4 -9.21 11.27 -3.87
C GLY A 4 -9.45 12.78 -3.75
N ARG A 5 -10.70 13.25 -3.73
CA ARG A 5 -11.06 14.68 -3.65
C ARG A 5 -11.34 15.17 -2.23
N CYS A 6 -11.09 14.33 -1.23
CA CYS A 6 -11.23 14.67 0.18
C CYS A 6 -9.87 14.81 0.84
N TYR A 7 -9.76 15.67 1.81
CA TYR A 7 -8.54 15.85 2.59
C TYR A 7 -8.86 16.11 4.07
N ALA A 8 -7.95 15.76 4.94
CA ALA A 8 -7.93 16.18 6.33
C ALA A 8 -7.11 17.49 6.45
N ASN A 9 -7.58 18.43 7.23
CA ASN A 9 -6.88 19.68 7.50
C ASN A 9 -6.95 19.98 8.99
N ILE A 10 -5.82 20.35 9.59
CA ILE A 10 -5.71 20.75 10.98
C ILE A 10 -5.36 22.22 11.01
N HIS A 11 -6.09 22.98 11.81
CA HIS A 11 -5.90 24.40 12.01
C HIS A 11 -5.37 24.66 13.42
N SER A 12 -4.56 25.70 13.58
CA SER A 12 -4.15 26.21 14.88
C SER A 12 -4.42 27.71 14.97
N THR A 13 -4.24 28.27 16.16
CA THR A 13 -4.38 29.71 16.38
C THR A 13 -3.36 30.53 15.57
N SER A 14 -2.18 29.97 15.30
CA SER A 14 -1.14 30.59 14.49
C SER A 14 -1.39 30.45 12.98
N PHE A 15 -2.12 29.44 12.57
CA PHE A 15 -2.44 29.12 11.17
C PHE A 15 -3.92 28.82 11.00
N PRO A 16 -4.80 29.85 11.13
CA PRO A 16 -6.27 29.64 11.08
C PRO A 16 -6.76 29.20 9.69
N GLY A 17 -5.96 29.37 8.64
CA GLY A 17 -6.25 28.84 7.29
C GLY A 17 -5.85 27.39 7.07
N GLY A 18 -5.17 26.77 8.05
CA GLY A 18 -4.66 25.40 8.02
C GLY A 18 -3.17 25.32 8.26
N GLU A 19 -2.74 24.48 9.17
CA GLU A 19 -1.33 24.25 9.51
C GLU A 19 -0.76 23.00 8.82
N ILE A 20 -1.51 21.93 8.87
CA ILE A 20 -1.14 20.67 8.17
C ILE A 20 -2.34 20.13 7.39
N ARG A 21 -2.05 19.53 6.24
CA ARG A 21 -3.06 18.96 5.35
C ARG A 21 -2.58 17.62 4.80
N GLY A 22 -3.47 16.63 4.77
CA GLY A 22 -3.25 15.33 4.14
C GLY A 22 -4.40 14.97 3.21
N GLN A 23 -4.09 14.62 1.95
CA GLN A 23 -5.09 14.12 1.01
C GLN A 23 -5.52 12.71 1.41
N ILE A 24 -6.83 12.47 1.46
CA ILE A 24 -7.37 11.14 1.71
C ILE A 24 -7.33 10.37 0.38
N VAL A 25 -6.42 9.42 0.29
CA VAL A 25 -6.26 8.53 -0.87
C VAL A 25 -6.72 7.12 -0.50
N PRO A 26 -7.65 6.54 -1.27
CA PRO A 26 -8.32 5.31 -0.87
C PRO A 26 -7.48 4.05 -1.10
N LEU A 27 -6.50 4.09 -2.02
CA LEU A 27 -5.65 2.96 -2.33
C LEU A 27 -4.18 3.37 -2.24
N ASN A 28 -3.39 2.53 -1.59
CA ASN A 28 -1.97 2.74 -1.38
C ASN A 28 -1.20 1.45 -1.62
N ALA A 29 0.09 1.58 -1.91
CA ALA A 29 1.02 0.46 -1.92
C ALA A 29 2.37 0.91 -1.37
N THR A 30 2.95 0.12 -0.48
CA THR A 30 4.38 0.18 -0.16
C THR A 30 5.08 -0.87 -1.00
N LEU A 31 6.18 -0.51 -1.65
CA LEU A 31 6.92 -1.41 -2.53
C LEU A 31 8.27 -1.77 -1.91
N ASP A 32 8.55 -3.05 -1.84
CA ASP A 32 9.84 -3.58 -1.38
C ASP A 32 10.09 -5.00 -1.93
N ALA A 33 11.31 -5.48 -1.72
CA ALA A 33 11.75 -6.79 -2.18
C ALA A 33 11.13 -7.96 -1.40
N ALA A 34 10.67 -7.72 -0.17
CA ALA A 34 10.05 -8.76 0.66
C ALA A 34 8.66 -9.17 0.14
N GLN A 35 8.01 -8.30 -0.64
CA GLN A 35 6.75 -8.60 -1.31
C GLN A 35 6.93 -9.35 -2.64
N GLU A 36 8.15 -9.44 -3.15
CA GLU A 36 8.40 -10.16 -4.40
C GLU A 36 8.17 -11.65 -4.28
N THR A 37 7.93 -12.27 -5.41
CA THR A 37 7.75 -13.72 -5.49
C THR A 37 8.55 -14.25 -6.69
N PRO A 38 9.69 -14.91 -6.41
CA PRO A 38 10.31 -15.11 -5.09
C PRO A 38 10.86 -13.82 -4.48
N VAL A 39 10.94 -13.78 -3.15
CA VAL A 39 11.61 -12.70 -2.40
C VAL A 39 13.06 -12.56 -2.85
N ASN A 40 13.57 -11.32 -2.94
CA ASN A 40 14.97 -11.04 -3.26
C ASN A 40 15.62 -10.12 -2.21
N ALA A 41 16.91 -9.87 -2.35
CA ALA A 41 17.73 -9.13 -1.38
C ALA A 41 17.88 -7.63 -1.70
N SER A 42 17.09 -7.08 -2.63
CA SER A 42 17.17 -5.65 -2.94
C SER A 42 16.77 -4.79 -1.73
N THR A 43 17.47 -3.68 -1.58
CA THR A 43 17.14 -2.63 -0.60
C THR A 43 16.25 -1.54 -1.19
N GLY A 44 15.84 -1.69 -2.43
CA GLY A 44 14.91 -0.80 -3.12
C GLY A 44 13.61 -0.63 -2.35
N ARG A 45 13.09 0.59 -2.35
CA ARG A 45 11.83 0.94 -1.68
C ARG A 45 11.01 1.83 -2.59
N GLY A 46 9.70 1.71 -2.45
CA GLY A 46 8.77 2.57 -3.15
C GLY A 46 7.47 2.78 -2.38
N TRP A 47 6.73 3.76 -2.83
CA TRP A 47 5.42 4.08 -2.31
C TRP A 47 4.53 4.56 -3.44
N ALA A 48 3.29 4.15 -3.40
CA ALA A 48 2.31 4.53 -4.40
C ALA A 48 0.98 4.93 -3.78
N THR A 49 0.33 5.88 -4.41
CA THR A 49 -1.06 6.25 -4.12
C THR A 49 -1.89 6.20 -5.38
N PHE A 50 -3.16 5.87 -5.20
CA PHE A 50 -4.10 5.74 -6.29
C PHE A 50 -5.43 6.38 -5.93
N THR A 51 -6.07 6.96 -6.93
CA THR A 51 -7.47 7.37 -6.86
C THR A 51 -8.25 6.71 -7.97
N VAL A 52 -9.50 6.35 -7.70
CA VAL A 52 -10.34 5.59 -8.62
C VAL A 52 -11.59 6.39 -8.95
N ASP A 53 -11.82 6.62 -10.24
CA ASP A 53 -13.11 7.04 -10.77
C ASP A 53 -13.83 5.81 -11.32
N THR A 54 -14.75 5.26 -10.53
CA THR A 54 -15.52 4.07 -10.91
C THR A 54 -16.61 4.34 -11.95
N THR A 55 -16.91 5.61 -12.23
CA THR A 55 -17.85 5.98 -13.29
C THR A 55 -17.16 6.01 -14.65
N ALA A 56 -15.93 6.55 -14.67
CA ALA A 56 -15.13 6.64 -15.90
C ALA A 56 -14.20 5.44 -16.08
N ASN A 57 -14.07 4.54 -15.12
CA ASN A 57 -13.12 3.43 -15.07
C ASN A 57 -11.67 3.91 -15.20
N VAL A 58 -11.31 4.96 -14.45
CA VAL A 58 -9.98 5.55 -14.47
C VAL A 58 -9.30 5.37 -13.12
N LEU A 59 -8.12 4.76 -13.14
CA LEU A 59 -7.16 4.74 -12.03
C LEU A 59 -6.11 5.83 -12.27
N SER A 60 -6.05 6.84 -11.42
CA SER A 60 -4.94 7.77 -11.39
C SER A 60 -3.89 7.26 -10.41
N TYR A 61 -2.61 7.32 -10.79
CA TYR A 61 -1.52 6.81 -9.98
C TYR A 61 -0.41 7.83 -9.78
N TYR A 62 0.23 7.73 -8.63
CA TYR A 62 1.51 8.31 -8.30
C TYR A 62 2.37 7.21 -7.67
N VAL A 63 3.49 6.87 -8.29
CA VAL A 63 4.41 5.83 -7.81
C VAL A 63 5.81 6.42 -7.70
N SER A 64 6.34 6.46 -6.50
CA SER A 64 7.70 6.92 -6.20
C SER A 64 8.54 5.75 -5.73
N TYR A 65 9.79 5.69 -6.16
CA TYR A 65 10.74 4.65 -5.75
C TYR A 65 12.17 5.16 -5.73
N SER A 66 13.03 4.47 -5.00
CA SER A 66 14.46 4.74 -4.90
C SER A 66 15.24 3.49 -4.50
N GLY A 67 16.56 3.55 -4.61
CA GLY A 67 17.46 2.50 -4.11
C GLY A 67 17.40 1.18 -4.86
N LEU A 68 16.91 1.16 -6.11
CA LEU A 68 16.98 -0.02 -6.96
C LEU A 68 18.44 -0.36 -7.29
N THR A 69 18.72 -1.61 -7.63
CA THR A 69 20.05 -2.11 -8.01
C THR A 69 20.54 -1.57 -9.35
N GLY A 70 19.68 -0.93 -10.11
CA GLY A 70 19.96 -0.28 -11.39
C GLY A 70 18.77 0.53 -11.88
N ALA A 71 18.86 1.05 -13.09
CA ALA A 71 17.73 1.73 -13.71
C ALA A 71 16.55 0.74 -13.89
N ALA A 72 15.36 1.20 -13.56
CA ALA A 72 14.15 0.42 -13.85
C ALA A 72 14.03 0.22 -15.37
N ASN A 73 13.80 -1.00 -15.80
CA ASN A 73 13.60 -1.40 -17.19
C ASN A 73 12.23 -2.02 -17.47
N GLY A 74 11.40 -2.16 -16.45
CA GLY A 74 10.00 -2.58 -16.53
C GLY A 74 9.22 -2.11 -15.31
N GLY A 75 7.96 -1.80 -15.51
CA GLY A 75 7.05 -1.43 -14.43
C GLY A 75 5.61 -1.70 -14.84
N HIS A 76 4.89 -2.40 -13.98
CA HIS A 76 3.56 -2.92 -14.32
C HIS A 76 2.61 -2.86 -13.14
N ILE A 77 1.30 -2.83 -13.47
CA ILE A 77 0.26 -3.28 -12.55
C ILE A 77 -0.17 -4.67 -12.98
N HIS A 78 -0.16 -5.60 -12.06
CA HIS A 78 -0.57 -6.99 -12.23
C HIS A 78 -1.88 -7.27 -11.50
N GLY A 79 -2.60 -8.30 -11.93
CA GLY A 79 -3.85 -8.79 -11.28
C GLY A 79 -4.46 -9.99 -12.05
N ALA A 80 -5.40 -10.68 -11.44
CA ALA A 80 -5.83 -10.59 -10.06
C ALA A 80 -5.04 -11.59 -9.20
N GLY A 81 -4.14 -11.09 -8.35
CA GLY A 81 -3.33 -11.91 -7.45
C GLY A 81 -3.33 -11.32 -6.04
N LEU A 82 -3.53 -12.18 -5.04
CA LEU A 82 -3.34 -11.83 -3.63
C LEU A 82 -1.85 -11.62 -3.33
N HIS A 83 -1.56 -11.13 -2.13
CA HIS A 83 -0.17 -11.03 -1.65
C HIS A 83 0.55 -12.38 -1.80
N GLY A 84 1.78 -12.36 -2.32
CA GLY A 84 2.58 -13.57 -2.58
C GLY A 84 2.15 -14.40 -3.79
N VAL A 85 1.09 -14.02 -4.50
CA VAL A 85 0.61 -14.74 -5.70
C VAL A 85 1.00 -13.98 -6.96
N LEU A 86 1.62 -14.68 -7.93
CA LEU A 86 1.93 -14.11 -9.24
C LEU A 86 0.65 -13.99 -10.08
N ALA A 87 0.56 -12.92 -10.85
CA ALA A 87 -0.56 -12.66 -11.77
C ALA A 87 -0.06 -12.03 -13.08
N GLY A 88 -0.89 -12.05 -14.09
CA GLY A 88 -0.58 -11.45 -15.40
C GLY A 88 -0.48 -9.94 -15.35
N VAL A 89 0.20 -9.35 -16.34
CA VAL A 89 0.26 -7.90 -16.52
C VAL A 89 -1.09 -7.39 -16.99
N LEU A 90 -1.60 -6.36 -16.32
CA LEU A 90 -2.82 -5.64 -16.71
C LEU A 90 -2.52 -4.27 -17.29
N PHE A 91 -1.45 -3.62 -16.82
CA PHE A 91 -1.04 -2.31 -17.26
C PHE A 91 0.48 -2.17 -17.21
N THR A 92 1.06 -1.60 -18.25
CA THR A 92 2.48 -1.23 -18.31
C THR A 92 2.61 0.27 -18.14
N PHE A 93 3.43 0.72 -17.21
CA PHE A 93 3.67 2.16 -17.03
C PHE A 93 4.38 2.75 -18.24
N PRO A 94 3.87 3.84 -18.83
CA PRO A 94 4.46 4.44 -20.03
C PRO A 94 5.78 5.16 -19.78
N SER A 95 6.09 5.46 -18.53
CA SER A 95 7.35 6.06 -18.09
C SER A 95 7.79 5.41 -16.80
N LEU A 96 9.08 5.18 -16.65
CA LEU A 96 9.69 4.60 -15.45
C LEU A 96 10.48 5.62 -14.62
N ALA A 97 10.43 6.92 -14.98
CA ALA A 97 11.08 7.96 -14.17
C ALA A 97 10.33 8.15 -12.85
N SER A 98 11.02 8.06 -11.70
CA SER A 98 10.43 8.29 -10.39
C SER A 98 10.33 9.80 -10.09
N PRO A 99 9.16 10.34 -9.73
CA PRO A 99 7.89 9.64 -9.61
C PRO A 99 7.23 9.36 -10.97
N MET A 100 6.60 8.18 -11.11
CA MET A 100 5.72 7.87 -12.21
C MET A 100 4.32 8.41 -11.90
N VAL A 101 3.79 9.26 -12.78
CA VAL A 101 2.47 9.88 -12.60
C VAL A 101 1.66 9.71 -13.88
N GLY A 102 0.41 9.32 -13.75
CA GLY A 102 -0.46 9.14 -14.89
C GLY A 102 -1.80 8.52 -14.56
N THR A 103 -2.45 8.02 -15.60
CA THR A 103 -3.75 7.35 -15.49
C THR A 103 -3.76 6.05 -16.28
N TRP A 104 -4.59 5.12 -15.80
CA TRP A 104 -4.92 3.88 -16.50
C TRP A 104 -6.44 3.78 -16.64
N ASN A 105 -6.92 3.70 -17.90
CA ASN A 105 -8.31 3.36 -18.17
C ASN A 105 -8.46 1.85 -18.04
N TYR A 106 -8.88 1.39 -16.86
CA TYR A 106 -8.97 -0.03 -16.56
C TYR A 106 -10.26 -0.64 -17.13
N PRO A 107 -10.23 -1.91 -17.58
CA PRO A 107 -11.44 -2.63 -17.95
C PRO A 107 -12.37 -2.76 -16.73
N GLN A 108 -13.69 -2.56 -16.92
CA GLN A 108 -14.68 -2.69 -15.84
C GLN A 108 -14.56 -4.02 -15.07
N ALA A 109 -14.23 -5.11 -15.77
CA ALA A 109 -14.01 -6.42 -15.13
C ALA A 109 -12.85 -6.44 -14.12
N SER A 110 -11.95 -5.46 -14.17
CA SER A 110 -10.80 -5.34 -13.26
C SER A 110 -11.14 -4.61 -11.96
N GLU A 111 -12.25 -3.88 -11.90
CA GLU A 111 -12.60 -3.01 -10.76
C GLU A 111 -12.73 -3.76 -9.44
N ALA A 112 -13.43 -4.90 -9.45
CA ALA A 112 -13.59 -5.71 -8.24
C ALA A 112 -12.23 -6.19 -7.69
N ALA A 113 -11.30 -6.59 -8.56
CA ALA A 113 -9.95 -7.00 -8.16
C ALA A 113 -9.12 -5.83 -7.63
N LEU A 114 -9.25 -4.65 -8.25
CA LEU A 114 -8.58 -3.42 -7.79
C LEU A 114 -9.06 -3.02 -6.39
N LEU A 115 -10.37 -2.93 -6.19
CA LEU A 115 -10.95 -2.46 -4.94
C LEU A 115 -10.84 -3.47 -3.78
N SER A 116 -10.63 -4.75 -4.09
CA SER A 116 -10.43 -5.82 -3.09
C SER A 116 -8.96 -6.14 -2.79
N GLY A 117 -8.02 -5.29 -3.24
CA GLY A 117 -6.60 -5.47 -2.94
C GLY A 117 -5.95 -6.66 -3.66
N ARG A 118 -6.46 -7.05 -4.83
CA ARG A 118 -5.96 -8.16 -5.63
C ARG A 118 -5.12 -7.72 -6.83
N MET A 119 -4.59 -6.50 -6.78
CA MET A 119 -3.63 -5.99 -7.75
C MET A 119 -2.35 -5.53 -7.07
N TYR A 120 -1.25 -5.52 -7.79
CA TYR A 120 0.02 -5.06 -7.26
C TYR A 120 0.84 -4.32 -8.32
N VAL A 121 1.65 -3.38 -7.86
CA VAL A 121 2.70 -2.76 -8.66
C VAL A 121 3.95 -3.63 -8.59
N ASN A 122 4.65 -3.78 -9.70
CA ASN A 122 5.93 -4.46 -9.77
C ASN A 122 6.90 -3.63 -10.62
N LEU A 123 8.13 -3.45 -10.13
CA LEU A 123 9.22 -2.78 -10.84
C LEU A 123 10.38 -3.75 -11.05
N HIS A 124 10.94 -3.72 -12.25
CA HIS A 124 12.01 -4.61 -12.69
C HIS A 124 13.28 -3.83 -13.00
N THR A 125 14.41 -4.49 -12.85
CA THR A 125 15.73 -4.05 -13.33
C THR A 125 16.43 -5.17 -14.07
N VAL A 126 17.58 -4.86 -14.69
CA VAL A 126 18.42 -5.88 -15.34
C VAL A 126 18.87 -6.96 -14.36
N ALA A 127 19.14 -6.59 -13.10
CA ALA A 127 19.55 -7.54 -12.06
C ALA A 127 18.40 -8.40 -11.53
N ASN A 128 17.17 -7.88 -11.59
CA ASN A 128 15.96 -8.52 -11.06
C ASN A 128 14.86 -8.51 -12.12
N THR A 129 15.03 -9.33 -13.15
CA THR A 129 14.13 -9.38 -14.31
C THR A 129 12.75 -9.94 -13.99
N GLY A 130 12.62 -10.74 -12.93
CA GLY A 130 11.33 -11.23 -12.41
C GLY A 130 10.58 -10.23 -11.56
N GLY A 131 11.25 -9.16 -11.12
CA GLY A 131 10.76 -8.10 -10.24
C GLY A 131 11.78 -7.78 -9.16
N GLU A 132 12.03 -6.51 -8.94
CA GLU A 132 12.94 -6.05 -7.89
C GLU A 132 12.21 -5.60 -6.64
N ILE A 133 11.15 -4.82 -6.82
CA ILE A 133 10.26 -4.41 -5.73
C ILE A 133 8.80 -4.54 -6.18
N ARG A 134 8.00 -5.04 -5.26
CA ARG A 134 6.57 -5.22 -5.44
C ARG A 134 5.79 -4.54 -4.32
N GLY A 135 4.62 -4.02 -4.61
CA GLY A 135 3.70 -3.48 -3.62
C GLY A 135 2.26 -3.83 -3.92
N GLN A 136 1.58 -4.51 -2.99
CA GLN A 136 0.16 -4.81 -3.11
C GLN A 136 -0.65 -3.51 -3.00
N ILE A 137 -1.55 -3.27 -3.94
CA ILE A 137 -2.47 -2.13 -3.93
C ILE A 137 -3.59 -2.45 -2.96
N CYS A 138 -3.56 -1.83 -1.78
CA CYS A 138 -4.47 -2.13 -0.69
C CYS A 138 -5.34 -0.92 -0.33
N PRO A 139 -6.64 -1.15 -0.06
CA PRO A 139 -7.52 -0.07 0.40
C PRO A 139 -7.27 0.33 1.86
N ILE A 140 -6.68 -0.55 2.68
CA ILE A 140 -6.44 -0.29 4.09
C ILE A 140 -4.96 -0.51 4.39
N VAL A 141 -4.29 0.56 4.81
CA VAL A 141 -2.91 0.53 5.30
C VAL A 141 -2.94 0.97 6.75
N VAL A 142 -2.52 0.09 7.65
CA VAL A 142 -2.55 0.30 9.10
C VAL A 142 -1.12 0.42 9.62
N PRO A 143 -0.63 1.62 9.93
CA PRO A 143 0.58 1.75 10.72
C PRO A 143 0.34 1.21 12.13
N MET A 144 1.29 0.44 12.64
CA MET A 144 1.24 -0.13 13.98
C MET A 144 2.42 0.42 14.78
N ASP A 145 2.14 0.90 15.98
CA ASP A 145 3.15 1.40 16.91
C ASP A 145 2.71 1.20 18.38
N CYS A 146 3.63 1.41 19.28
CA CYS A 146 3.40 1.21 20.71
C CYS A 146 2.47 2.25 21.34
N ILE A 147 2.26 3.38 20.69
CA ILE A 147 1.42 4.48 21.21
C ILE A 147 -0.06 4.12 21.09
N GLN A 148 -0.39 3.27 20.11
CA GLN A 148 -1.76 2.79 19.87
C GLN A 148 -2.17 1.68 20.85
N GLU A 149 -1.26 1.12 21.63
CA GLU A 149 -1.59 0.14 22.66
C GLU A 149 -2.46 0.72 23.76
N SER A 150 -3.23 -0.13 24.43
CA SER A 150 -4.07 0.27 25.54
C SER A 150 -3.73 -0.55 26.81
N PRO A 151 -3.04 0.04 27.78
CA PRO A 151 -2.51 1.42 27.84
C PRO A 151 -1.33 1.64 26.87
N PRO A 152 -1.10 2.88 26.40
CA PRO A 152 0.01 3.18 25.52
C PRO A 152 1.37 2.85 26.12
N ASN A 153 2.26 2.25 25.34
CA ASN A 153 3.63 1.96 25.76
C ASN A 153 4.61 2.92 25.08
N ILE A 154 4.76 4.11 25.65
CA ILE A 154 5.58 5.20 25.12
C ILE A 154 7.10 5.01 25.28
N SER A 155 7.52 3.98 26.01
CA SER A 155 8.93 3.68 26.25
C SER A 155 9.55 2.79 25.15
N LEU A 156 8.75 2.24 24.25
CA LEU A 156 9.18 1.37 23.17
C LEU A 156 9.14 2.11 21.82
N ALA A 157 10.03 1.70 20.92
CA ALA A 157 10.10 2.19 19.55
C ALA A 157 9.71 1.10 18.53
N SER A 158 8.91 0.13 18.95
CA SER A 158 8.43 -0.94 18.06
C SER A 158 7.44 -0.37 17.04
N ALA A 159 7.59 -0.80 15.81
CA ALA A 159 6.78 -0.34 14.69
C ALA A 159 6.53 -1.47 13.69
N GLY A 160 5.48 -1.31 12.93
CA GLY A 160 5.12 -2.22 11.84
C GLY A 160 4.05 -1.61 10.94
N ILE A 161 3.67 -2.35 9.95
CA ILE A 161 2.59 -2.00 9.02
C ILE A 161 1.73 -3.22 8.73
N ALA A 162 0.43 -3.06 8.73
CA ALA A 162 -0.50 -4.05 8.20
C ALA A 162 -1.16 -3.53 6.92
N LEU A 163 -1.12 -4.35 5.88
CA LEU A 163 -1.85 -4.14 4.64
C LEU A 163 -3.07 -5.04 4.67
N VAL A 164 -4.26 -4.46 4.57
CA VAL A 164 -5.51 -5.21 4.69
C VAL A 164 -6.39 -4.94 3.48
N ALA A 165 -6.93 -6.00 2.90
CA ALA A 165 -7.91 -5.92 1.84
C ALA A 165 -9.14 -6.79 2.17
N ILE A 166 -10.32 -6.28 1.85
CA ILE A 166 -11.58 -6.94 2.12
C ILE A 166 -12.31 -7.19 0.80
N ASP A 167 -12.45 -8.46 0.43
CA ASP A 167 -13.33 -8.89 -0.63
C ASP A 167 -14.72 -9.15 -0.06
N THR A 168 -15.62 -8.18 -0.24
CA THR A 168 -16.99 -8.28 0.30
C THR A 168 -17.84 -9.30 -0.45
N LEU A 169 -17.49 -9.63 -1.68
CA LEU A 169 -18.21 -10.63 -2.48
C LEU A 169 -17.80 -12.05 -2.06
N ALA A 170 -16.51 -12.32 -1.99
CA ALA A 170 -15.98 -13.61 -1.55
C ALA A 170 -16.01 -13.79 -0.02
N LYS A 171 -16.35 -12.74 0.75
CA LYS A 171 -16.30 -12.73 2.22
C LYS A 171 -14.92 -13.09 2.77
N GLN A 172 -13.88 -12.60 2.11
CA GLN A 172 -12.49 -12.83 2.48
C GLN A 172 -11.84 -11.55 2.94
N LEU A 173 -11.03 -11.66 3.99
CA LEU A 173 -10.06 -10.66 4.42
C LEU A 173 -8.67 -11.20 4.09
N SER A 174 -7.90 -10.44 3.31
CA SER A 174 -6.50 -10.70 3.03
C SER A 174 -5.66 -9.72 3.83
N TYR A 175 -4.55 -10.18 4.39
CA TYR A 175 -3.65 -9.31 5.13
C TYR A 175 -2.20 -9.69 4.90
N ASP A 176 -1.32 -8.69 5.04
CA ASP A 176 0.12 -8.81 5.14
C ASP A 176 0.56 -7.93 6.32
N VAL A 177 1.16 -8.53 7.33
CA VAL A 177 1.63 -7.84 8.53
C VAL A 177 3.14 -7.89 8.56
N ARG A 178 3.78 -6.73 8.60
CA ARG A 178 5.22 -6.59 8.67
C ARG A 178 5.60 -5.86 9.93
N ILE A 179 6.54 -6.44 10.61
CA ILE A 179 7.11 -5.93 11.84
C ILE A 179 8.49 -5.40 11.49
N ASP A 180 8.69 -4.10 11.66
CA ASP A 180 10.00 -3.48 11.41
C ASP A 180 10.91 -3.70 12.61
N THR A 181 10.39 -3.46 13.82
CA THR A 181 11.12 -3.65 15.08
C THR A 181 10.19 -4.07 16.20
N VAL A 182 10.61 -5.06 16.96
CA VAL A 182 10.05 -5.41 18.27
C VAL A 182 11.19 -5.69 19.24
N THR A 183 10.90 -5.64 20.52
CA THR A 183 11.94 -5.76 21.57
C THR A 183 12.31 -7.20 21.91
N ALA A 184 11.51 -8.18 21.45
CA ALA A 184 11.71 -9.61 21.69
C ALA A 184 11.08 -10.43 20.55
N VAL A 185 11.20 -11.74 20.60
CA VAL A 185 10.58 -12.68 19.66
C VAL A 185 9.06 -12.61 19.81
N GLU A 186 8.36 -12.50 18.70
CA GLU A 186 6.90 -12.51 18.64
C GLU A 186 6.35 -13.84 19.12
N THR A 187 5.31 -13.81 19.92
CA THR A 187 4.67 -15.03 20.46
C THR A 187 3.27 -15.22 19.95
N LEU A 188 2.61 -14.14 19.54
CA LEU A 188 1.20 -14.17 19.14
C LEU A 188 0.83 -12.92 18.32
N ALA A 189 -0.09 -13.07 17.38
CA ALA A 189 -0.68 -11.98 16.60
C ALA A 189 -2.17 -12.25 16.35
N HIS A 190 -3.02 -11.24 16.54
CA HIS A 190 -4.47 -11.35 16.31
C HIS A 190 -5.04 -10.07 15.69
N ILE A 191 -6.22 -10.22 15.10
CA ILE A 191 -7.12 -9.10 14.81
C ILE A 191 -8.19 -9.12 15.91
N HIS A 192 -8.23 -8.04 16.69
CA HIS A 192 -9.27 -7.84 17.69
C HIS A 192 -10.46 -7.12 17.10
N GLY A 193 -11.60 -7.24 17.71
CA GLY A 193 -12.82 -6.57 17.26
C GLY A 193 -13.73 -6.14 18.37
N PHE A 194 -14.48 -5.14 17.99
CA PHE A 194 -15.49 -4.27 18.58
C PHE A 194 -14.97 -3.42 19.74
N ALA A 195 -13.74 -2.90 19.62
CA ALA A 195 -13.24 -1.85 20.49
C ALA A 195 -13.06 -0.53 19.72
N PRO A 196 -13.46 0.62 20.28
CA PRO A 196 -13.12 1.92 19.73
C PRO A 196 -11.62 2.22 19.92
N LEU A 197 -11.11 3.22 19.19
CA LEU A 197 -9.73 3.66 19.32
C LEU A 197 -9.37 3.96 20.79
N GLY A 198 -8.25 3.43 21.27
CA GLY A 198 -7.78 3.60 22.64
C GLY A 198 -8.43 2.69 23.69
N ALA A 199 -9.21 1.70 23.28
CA ALA A 199 -9.78 0.68 24.15
C ALA A 199 -9.33 -0.73 23.75
N SER A 200 -9.27 -1.63 24.71
CA SER A 200 -9.02 -3.05 24.47
C SER A 200 -10.31 -3.82 24.20
N ALA A 201 -10.23 -4.87 23.38
CA ALA A 201 -11.31 -5.82 23.12
C ALA A 201 -10.88 -7.24 23.51
#